data_54f83fdc398c2d407e5da42a05a8f9c1
#
_entry.id   54f83fdc398c2d407e5da42a05a8f9c1
#
_cell.length_a   1.000
_cell.length_b   1.000
_cell.length_c   1.000
_cell.angle_alpha   90.00
_cell.angle_beta   90.00
_cell.angle_gamma   90.00
#
_symmetry.space_group_name_H-M   'P 1'
#
loop_
_entity.id
_entity.type
_entity.pdbx_description
1 polymer ?
#
loop_
_entity_poly.entity_id
_entity_poly.type
_entity_poly.pdbx_seq_one_letter_code
_entity_poly.pdbx_strand_id
1 'polypeptide(L)'
;MPQGVIEEPAEGTYHSKYDYADFPVFLGSFFIGRAIPQGLLCSKKFKRRYTIVAKVELKQPIVQEISDNIKDAQSVVVVNYRGLTVAEDTELRKALREAGVTYKVYKNTLVRRAVEGTDFAALQDVLEGPNAFAISTTDATAPARVLAKFAKSAPALEIKAGVVEGTFYDEAGMKAVAAVPSREELLSKLLGSMQSPITNLARVLNQIAEKDAE
;
A
#
# COMPACT_ATOMS: atom_id res chain seq x y z
N MET A 1 55.65 -4.06 9.06
CA MET A 1 54.19 -4.12 8.80
C MET A 1 53.52 -3.54 10.02
N PRO A 2 52.97 -2.31 9.98
CA PRO A 2 52.20 -1.76 11.10
C PRO A 2 50.72 -2.17 10.96
N GLN A 3 50.18 -2.64 12.08
CA GLN A 3 48.77 -2.97 12.26
C GLN A 3 47.92 -1.71 12.23
N GLY A 4 46.93 -1.66 11.34
CA GLY A 4 45.94 -0.59 11.29
C GLY A 4 44.95 -0.72 12.44
N VAL A 5 44.96 0.28 13.28
CA VAL A 5 43.95 0.52 14.33
C VAL A 5 42.70 1.04 13.64
N ILE A 6 41.60 0.30 13.75
CA ILE A 6 40.27 0.75 13.33
C ILE A 6 39.75 1.66 14.44
N GLU A 7 39.77 2.96 14.23
CA GLU A 7 39.11 3.92 15.09
C GLU A 7 37.60 3.84 14.86
N GLU A 8 36.86 3.50 15.93
CA GLU A 8 35.41 3.66 15.97
C GLU A 8 35.05 5.15 15.92
N PRO A 9 34.04 5.55 15.12
CA PRO A 9 33.59 6.94 15.15
C PRO A 9 32.87 7.23 16.47
N ALA A 10 33.39 8.21 17.18
CA ALA A 10 32.86 8.77 18.41
C ALA A 10 31.37 9.16 18.24
N GLU A 11 30.59 8.83 19.28
CA GLU A 11 29.21 9.27 19.47
C GLU A 11 29.06 10.77 19.23
N GLY A 12 28.37 11.12 18.13
CA GLY A 12 28.06 12.49 17.79
C GLY A 12 27.06 13.08 18.78
N THR A 13 27.56 13.81 19.74
CA THR A 13 26.78 14.73 20.54
C THR A 13 26.16 15.76 19.60
N TYR A 14 24.83 15.69 19.42
CA TYR A 14 24.07 16.72 18.73
C TYR A 14 24.17 18.03 19.53
N HIS A 15 25.13 18.85 19.19
CA HIS A 15 25.14 20.24 19.62
C HIS A 15 23.98 20.95 18.95
N SER A 16 22.90 21.13 19.72
CA SER A 16 21.84 22.08 19.38
C SER A 16 22.48 23.47 19.22
N LYS A 17 22.49 23.97 17.99
CA LYS A 17 23.10 25.24 17.61
C LYS A 17 22.26 26.47 18.02
N TYR A 18 21.45 26.30 19.04
CA TYR A 18 20.64 27.38 19.62
C TYR A 18 20.92 27.43 21.13
N ASP A 19 21.89 28.27 21.49
CA ASP A 19 22.11 28.69 22.86
C ASP A 19 20.85 29.42 23.36
N TYR A 20 20.19 28.80 24.32
CA TYR A 20 19.04 29.40 25.04
C TYR A 20 19.47 30.47 26.05
N ALA A 21 20.73 30.95 26.00
CA ALA A 21 21.30 31.86 26.98
C ALA A 21 20.89 33.33 26.79
N ASP A 22 20.33 33.71 25.64
CA ASP A 22 20.06 35.13 25.34
C ASP A 22 18.56 35.55 25.48
N PHE A 23 17.79 34.87 26.28
CA PHE A 23 16.53 35.44 26.70
C PHE A 23 16.76 36.22 28.02
N PRO A 24 16.62 37.54 28.02
CA PRO A 24 16.69 38.32 29.27
C PRO A 24 15.53 37.88 30.16
N VAL A 25 15.91 37.21 31.26
CA VAL A 25 15.02 36.98 32.41
C VAL A 25 14.75 38.33 33.01
N PHE A 26 13.70 38.99 32.61
CA PHE A 26 13.21 40.17 33.28
C PHE A 26 12.50 39.75 34.58
N LEU A 27 13.32 39.72 35.64
CA LEU A 27 12.86 39.66 37.02
C LEU A 27 12.02 40.87 37.35
N GLY A 28 10.91 40.55 37.80
CA GLY A 28 9.85 41.21 38.49
C GLY A 28 9.95 42.66 39.00
N SER A 29 8.78 43.13 39.15
CA SER A 29 8.32 44.30 39.90
C SER A 29 8.58 45.68 39.28
N PHE A 30 7.50 46.27 39.04
CA PHE A 30 7.29 47.70 38.75
C PHE A 30 6.83 48.00 37.30
N PHE A 31 5.58 47.68 36.99
CA PHE A 31 4.79 48.50 36.07
C PHE A 31 3.29 48.33 36.29
N ILE A 32 2.79 49.13 37.23
CA ILE A 32 1.35 49.51 37.27
C ILE A 32 1.14 50.54 36.16
N GLY A 33 0.27 50.24 35.22
CA GLY A 33 -0.39 51.25 34.39
C GLY A 33 0.33 51.64 33.09
N ARG A 34 0.50 50.71 32.14
CA ARG A 34 0.64 51.09 30.73
C ARG A 34 -0.04 50.04 29.83
N ALA A 35 -0.98 50.53 29.03
CA ALA A 35 -1.72 49.74 28.07
C ALA A 35 -0.78 48.94 27.19
N ILE A 36 -0.99 47.63 27.13
CA ILE A 36 -0.29 46.69 26.24
C ILE A 36 -0.63 47.12 24.81
N PRO A 37 0.36 47.51 23.97
CA PRO A 37 0.07 47.82 22.58
C PRO A 37 -0.47 46.54 21.88
N GLN A 38 -1.63 46.68 21.24
CA GLN A 38 -2.36 45.58 20.56
C GLN A 38 -1.63 45.00 19.34
N GLY A 39 -0.30 45.20 19.20
CA GLY A 39 0.52 44.71 18.10
C GLY A 39 1.24 43.39 18.32
N LEU A 40 1.16 42.77 19.51
CA LEU A 40 1.93 41.56 19.84
C LEU A 40 1.12 40.24 19.79
N LEU A 41 -0.06 40.27 19.15
CA LEU A 41 -0.88 39.06 18.90
C LEU A 41 -0.47 38.32 17.61
N CYS A 42 0.82 38.34 17.24
CA CYS A 42 1.29 37.65 16.03
C CYS A 42 2.12 36.40 16.32
N SER A 43 1.88 35.67 17.41
CA SER A 43 2.71 34.46 17.64
C SER A 43 2.03 33.14 17.25
N LYS A 44 0.71 33.11 17.05
CA LYS A 44 0.02 31.84 16.67
C LYS A 44 0.25 31.41 15.22
N LYS A 45 0.48 32.35 14.29
CA LYS A 45 0.78 32.01 12.88
C LYS A 45 2.22 31.52 12.69
N PHE A 46 3.17 32.00 13.50
CA PHE A 46 4.57 31.64 13.38
C PHE A 46 4.84 30.21 13.86
N LYS A 47 4.25 29.79 15.01
CA LYS A 47 4.34 28.41 15.49
C LYS A 47 3.75 27.38 14.52
N ARG A 48 2.70 27.76 13.75
CA ARG A 48 2.14 26.84 12.74
C ARG A 48 3.08 26.55 11.57
N ARG A 49 3.92 27.52 11.18
CA ARG A 49 4.87 27.31 10.06
C ARG A 49 5.98 26.34 10.41
N TYR A 50 6.58 26.44 11.59
CA TYR A 50 7.67 25.54 12.00
C TYR A 50 7.19 24.11 12.26
N THR A 51 6.00 23.94 12.85
CA THR A 51 5.41 22.60 13.05
C THR A 51 4.95 21.94 11.75
N ILE A 52 4.63 22.73 10.72
CA ILE A 52 4.25 22.20 9.40
C ILE A 52 5.49 21.71 8.64
N VAL A 53 6.61 22.45 8.67
CA VAL A 53 7.86 22.06 7.98
C VAL A 53 8.41 20.76 8.56
N ALA A 54 8.56 20.66 9.88
CA ALA A 54 9.02 19.43 10.54
C ALA A 54 8.12 18.22 10.25
N LYS A 55 6.79 18.43 10.16
CA LYS A 55 5.86 17.35 9.81
C LYS A 55 5.91 16.95 8.33
N VAL A 56 6.35 17.82 7.45
CA VAL A 56 6.53 17.50 6.02
C VAL A 56 7.77 16.65 5.82
N GLU A 57 8.90 17.00 6.41
CA GLU A 57 10.15 16.24 6.35
C GLU A 57 9.99 14.79 6.82
N LEU A 58 9.26 14.57 7.92
CA LEU A 58 8.96 13.22 8.43
C LEU A 58 8.04 12.39 7.52
N LYS A 59 7.29 13.03 6.62
CA LYS A 59 6.34 12.35 5.74
C LYS A 59 6.89 12.12 4.33
N GLN A 60 7.92 12.86 3.94
CA GLN A 60 8.56 12.69 2.64
C GLN A 60 9.09 11.26 2.41
N PRO A 61 9.80 10.62 3.35
CA PRO A 61 10.28 9.27 3.15
C PRO A 61 9.14 8.26 2.97
N ILE A 62 8.00 8.46 3.67
CA ILE A 62 6.83 7.59 3.52
C ILE A 62 6.20 7.76 2.12
N VAL A 63 6.12 8.99 1.62
CA VAL A 63 5.61 9.25 0.26
C VAL A 63 6.54 8.65 -0.79
N GLN A 64 7.86 8.72 -0.59
CA GLN A 64 8.84 8.09 -1.46
C GLN A 64 8.70 6.56 -1.45
N GLU A 65 8.59 5.94 -0.27
CA GLU A 65 8.33 4.50 -0.15
C GLU A 65 7.05 4.07 -0.89
N ILE A 66 5.96 4.85 -0.76
CA ILE A 66 4.70 4.57 -1.47
C ILE A 66 4.90 4.72 -2.98
N SER A 67 5.58 5.78 -3.42
CA SER A 67 5.85 6.04 -4.83
C SER A 67 6.71 4.93 -5.46
N ASP A 68 7.73 4.45 -4.77
CA ASP A 68 8.59 3.37 -5.25
C ASP A 68 7.83 2.04 -5.33
N ASN A 69 7.04 1.71 -4.29
CA ASN A 69 6.19 0.51 -4.32
C ASN A 69 5.14 0.55 -5.45
N ILE A 70 4.62 1.74 -5.79
CA ILE A 70 3.61 1.91 -6.85
C ILE A 70 4.26 1.86 -8.25
N LYS A 71 5.45 2.41 -8.43
CA LYS A 71 6.16 2.39 -9.73
C LYS A 71 6.46 0.96 -10.20
N ASP A 72 6.85 0.09 -9.26
CA ASP A 72 7.17 -1.30 -9.56
C ASP A 72 5.92 -2.21 -9.61
N ALA A 73 4.73 -1.66 -9.29
CA ALA A 73 3.51 -2.42 -9.18
C ALA A 73 2.86 -2.68 -10.54
N GLN A 74 2.51 -3.92 -10.83
CA GLN A 74 1.65 -4.30 -11.96
C GLN A 74 0.18 -4.10 -11.63
N SER A 75 -0.21 -4.23 -10.36
CA SER A 75 -1.57 -3.99 -9.91
C SER A 75 -1.62 -3.43 -8.50
N VAL A 76 -2.61 -2.57 -8.28
CA VAL A 76 -2.92 -1.96 -6.99
C VAL A 76 -4.41 -2.09 -6.74
N VAL A 77 -4.79 -2.76 -5.66
CA VAL A 77 -6.19 -2.96 -5.27
C VAL A 77 -6.46 -2.23 -3.95
N VAL A 78 -7.54 -1.46 -3.93
CA VAL A 78 -7.99 -0.71 -2.76
C VAL A 78 -9.16 -1.43 -2.11
N VAL A 79 -9.01 -1.72 -0.82
CA VAL A 79 -10.03 -2.41 -0.03
C VAL A 79 -10.40 -1.65 1.23
N ASN A 80 -11.64 -1.77 1.64
CA ASN A 80 -12.11 -1.32 2.95
C ASN A 80 -11.92 -2.47 3.94
N TYR A 81 -11.09 -2.25 4.97
CA TYR A 81 -10.78 -3.26 6.00
C TYR A 81 -11.61 -3.06 7.28
N ARG A 82 -12.53 -2.11 7.30
CA ARG A 82 -13.33 -1.80 8.48
C ARG A 82 -14.30 -2.95 8.78
N GLY A 83 -14.28 -3.40 10.04
CA GLY A 83 -15.16 -4.47 10.50
C GLY A 83 -14.51 -5.85 10.53
N LEU A 84 -13.28 -6.00 10.05
CA LEU A 84 -12.51 -7.24 10.19
C LEU A 84 -12.06 -7.43 11.65
N THR A 85 -12.08 -8.68 12.09
CA THR A 85 -11.46 -9.08 13.37
C THR A 85 -9.94 -9.18 13.21
N VAL A 86 -9.21 -9.14 14.33
CA VAL A 86 -7.74 -9.28 14.31
C VAL A 86 -7.29 -10.64 13.76
N ALA A 87 -8.06 -11.69 14.03
CA ALA A 87 -7.79 -13.03 13.51
C ALA A 87 -7.90 -13.06 11.98
N GLU A 88 -8.99 -12.55 11.43
CA GLU A 88 -9.23 -12.47 9.99
C GLU A 88 -8.19 -11.61 9.27
N ASP A 89 -7.81 -10.44 9.84
CA ASP A 89 -6.76 -9.59 9.24
C ASP A 89 -5.40 -10.30 9.23
N THR A 90 -5.10 -11.10 10.26
CA THR A 90 -3.86 -11.88 10.33
C THR A 90 -3.83 -12.98 9.27
N GLU A 91 -4.93 -13.69 9.08
CA GLU A 91 -5.08 -14.72 8.04
C GLU A 91 -5.01 -14.11 6.64
N LEU A 92 -5.67 -12.96 6.42
CA LEU A 92 -5.61 -12.21 5.17
C LEU A 92 -4.17 -11.81 4.83
N ARG A 93 -3.45 -11.22 5.79
CA ARG A 93 -2.03 -10.84 5.61
C ARG A 93 -1.14 -12.03 5.31
N LYS A 94 -1.41 -13.18 5.91
CA LYS A 94 -0.68 -14.42 5.65
C LYS A 94 -0.93 -14.89 4.21
N ALA A 95 -2.18 -15.00 3.80
CA ALA A 95 -2.57 -15.42 2.46
C ALA A 95 -2.03 -14.49 1.35
N LEU A 96 -2.06 -13.17 1.58
CA LEU A 96 -1.50 -12.20 0.64
C LEU A 96 0.03 -12.29 0.54
N ARG A 97 0.72 -12.52 1.67
CA ARG A 97 2.18 -12.70 1.69
C ARG A 97 2.60 -13.98 0.97
N GLU A 98 1.84 -15.08 1.13
CA GLU A 98 2.05 -16.34 0.40
C GLU A 98 1.86 -16.16 -1.12
N ALA A 99 0.97 -15.25 -1.53
CA ALA A 99 0.74 -14.89 -2.92
C ALA A 99 1.74 -13.82 -3.46
N GLY A 100 2.74 -13.40 -2.68
CA GLY A 100 3.71 -12.37 -3.09
C GLY A 100 3.14 -10.96 -3.15
N VAL A 101 2.01 -10.69 -2.50
CA VAL A 101 1.33 -9.39 -2.49
C VAL A 101 1.70 -8.60 -1.25
N THR A 102 2.13 -7.37 -1.43
CA THR A 102 2.40 -6.43 -0.34
C THR A 102 1.10 -5.76 0.10
N TYR A 103 0.67 -6.03 1.34
CA TYR A 103 -0.52 -5.44 1.92
C TYR A 103 -0.15 -4.44 3.02
N LYS A 104 -0.48 -3.17 2.80
CA LYS A 104 -0.18 -2.08 3.74
C LYS A 104 -1.35 -1.09 3.83
N VAL A 105 -1.49 -0.50 5.01
CA VAL A 105 -2.45 0.58 5.26
C VAL A 105 -1.71 1.91 5.23
N TYR A 106 -2.07 2.78 4.32
CA TYR A 106 -1.51 4.10 4.18
C TYR A 106 -2.56 5.19 4.41
N LYS A 107 -2.10 6.37 4.75
CA LYS A 107 -2.98 7.54 4.84
C LYS A 107 -3.36 8.02 3.44
N ASN A 108 -4.66 8.15 3.15
CA ASN A 108 -5.19 8.54 1.84
C ASN A 108 -4.52 9.79 1.25
N THR A 109 -4.26 10.82 2.09
CA THR A 109 -3.60 12.05 1.63
C THR A 109 -2.15 11.87 1.19
N LEU A 110 -1.44 10.85 1.69
CA LEU A 110 -0.08 10.53 1.26
C LEU A 110 -0.11 9.75 -0.05
N VAL A 111 -1.06 8.81 -0.16
CA VAL A 111 -1.27 8.04 -1.40
C VAL A 111 -1.69 8.96 -2.54
N ARG A 112 -2.62 9.90 -2.34
CA ARG A 112 -3.00 10.88 -3.37
C ARG A 112 -1.79 11.60 -3.95
N ARG A 113 -0.86 12.05 -3.09
CA ARG A 113 0.37 12.71 -3.53
C ARG A 113 1.35 11.79 -4.25
N ALA A 114 1.41 10.52 -3.85
CA ALA A 114 2.30 9.55 -4.47
C ALA A 114 1.80 9.07 -5.83
N VAL A 115 0.47 9.07 -6.03
CA VAL A 115 -0.20 8.62 -7.26
C VAL A 115 -0.33 9.75 -8.29
N GLU A 116 -0.16 11.03 -7.88
CA GLU A 116 -0.12 12.18 -8.79
C GLU A 116 1.00 12.00 -9.83
N GLY A 117 0.62 11.93 -11.10
CA GLY A 117 1.56 11.76 -12.23
C GLY A 117 1.91 10.31 -12.57
N THR A 118 1.20 9.32 -12.03
CA THR A 118 1.32 7.91 -12.40
C THR A 118 0.04 7.39 -13.07
N ASP A 119 0.11 6.22 -13.72
CA ASP A 119 -1.05 5.57 -14.35
C ASP A 119 -2.15 5.21 -13.36
N PHE A 120 -1.84 5.26 -12.06
CA PHE A 120 -2.75 4.98 -10.95
C PHE A 120 -3.56 6.21 -10.49
N ALA A 121 -3.48 7.35 -11.21
CA ALA A 121 -4.19 8.58 -10.84
C ALA A 121 -5.72 8.39 -10.73
N ALA A 122 -6.30 7.45 -11.50
CA ALA A 122 -7.71 7.11 -11.45
C ALA A 122 -8.20 6.61 -10.07
N LEU A 123 -7.28 6.17 -9.19
CA LEU A 123 -7.63 5.77 -7.82
C LEU A 123 -7.98 6.94 -6.90
N GLN A 124 -7.63 8.18 -7.27
CA GLN A 124 -7.82 9.34 -6.38
C GLN A 124 -9.27 9.55 -5.94
N ASP A 125 -10.23 9.27 -6.83
CA ASP A 125 -11.65 9.45 -6.57
C ASP A 125 -12.22 8.43 -5.57
N VAL A 126 -11.56 7.26 -5.47
CA VAL A 126 -11.99 6.16 -4.59
C VAL A 126 -11.32 6.22 -3.21
N LEU A 127 -10.34 7.12 -3.00
CA LEU A 127 -9.59 7.24 -1.75
C LEU A 127 -10.39 7.95 -0.64
N GLU A 128 -11.58 7.44 -0.33
CA GLU A 128 -12.41 7.90 0.78
C GLU A 128 -12.54 6.83 1.88
N GLY A 129 -12.55 7.27 3.12
CA GLY A 129 -12.69 6.37 4.29
C GLY A 129 -11.43 5.54 4.61
N PRO A 130 -11.58 4.45 5.39
CA PRO A 130 -10.48 3.56 5.76
C PRO A 130 -10.12 2.65 4.58
N ASN A 131 -8.91 2.80 4.06
CA ASN A 131 -8.43 2.06 2.92
C ASN A 131 -7.14 1.31 3.24
N ALA A 132 -7.07 0.07 2.78
CA ALA A 132 -5.83 -0.70 2.70
C ALA A 132 -5.49 -0.95 1.23
N PHE A 133 -4.21 -1.10 0.97
CA PHE A 133 -3.65 -1.23 -0.38
C PHE A 133 -2.96 -2.58 -0.50
N ALA A 134 -3.40 -3.38 -1.46
CA ALA A 134 -2.75 -4.61 -1.87
C ALA A 134 -2.01 -4.34 -3.19
N ILE A 135 -0.69 -4.42 -3.14
CA ILE A 135 0.21 -4.08 -4.24
C ILE A 135 0.90 -5.37 -4.69
N SER A 136 0.83 -5.68 -5.97
CA SER A 136 1.55 -6.81 -6.56
C SER A 136 2.52 -6.36 -7.63
N THR A 137 3.71 -6.94 -7.61
CA THR A 137 4.79 -6.70 -8.58
C THR A 137 4.97 -7.86 -9.55
N THR A 138 4.49 -9.05 -9.21
CA THR A 138 4.69 -10.27 -10.02
C THR A 138 3.46 -10.63 -10.84
N ASP A 139 2.32 -10.81 -10.16
CA ASP A 139 1.06 -11.24 -10.78
C ASP A 139 0.01 -10.14 -10.67
N ALA A 140 -0.46 -9.62 -11.81
CA ALA A 140 -1.47 -8.57 -11.86
C ALA A 140 -2.81 -8.98 -11.25
N THR A 141 -3.19 -10.27 -11.33
CA THR A 141 -4.49 -10.78 -10.85
C THR A 141 -4.45 -11.36 -9.44
N ALA A 142 -3.25 -11.62 -8.87
CA ALA A 142 -3.08 -12.26 -7.57
C ALA A 142 -3.81 -11.52 -6.43
N PRO A 143 -3.68 -10.19 -6.25
CA PRO A 143 -4.35 -9.49 -5.15
C PRO A 143 -5.88 -9.58 -5.27
N ALA A 144 -6.43 -9.39 -6.47
CA ALA A 144 -7.87 -9.47 -6.71
C ALA A 144 -8.43 -10.85 -6.36
N ARG A 145 -7.73 -11.90 -6.77
CA ARG A 145 -8.14 -13.30 -6.55
C ARG A 145 -8.13 -13.67 -5.06
N VAL A 146 -7.06 -13.34 -4.34
CA VAL A 146 -6.96 -13.62 -2.89
C VAL A 146 -8.01 -12.83 -2.11
N LEU A 147 -8.16 -11.55 -2.40
CA LEU A 147 -9.14 -10.68 -1.74
C LEU A 147 -10.58 -11.15 -2.01
N ALA A 148 -10.91 -11.55 -3.24
CA ALA A 148 -12.24 -12.06 -3.56
C ALA A 148 -12.55 -13.43 -2.93
N LYS A 149 -11.52 -14.29 -2.78
CA LYS A 149 -11.68 -15.54 -2.00
C LYS A 149 -11.97 -15.23 -0.54
N PHE A 150 -11.20 -14.30 0.03
CA PHE A 150 -11.34 -13.93 1.44
C PHE A 150 -12.64 -13.18 1.73
N ALA A 151 -13.12 -12.33 0.81
CA ALA A 151 -14.40 -11.64 0.93
C ALA A 151 -15.62 -12.59 1.01
N LYS A 152 -15.49 -13.83 0.53
CA LYS A 152 -16.52 -14.87 0.72
C LYS A 152 -16.55 -15.40 2.15
N SER A 153 -15.40 -15.44 2.83
CA SER A 153 -15.28 -15.90 4.22
C SER A 153 -15.55 -14.77 5.21
N ALA A 154 -15.15 -13.55 4.88
CA ALA A 154 -15.30 -12.35 5.72
C ALA A 154 -16.10 -11.28 4.97
N PRO A 155 -17.42 -11.20 5.14
CA PRO A 155 -18.28 -10.26 4.42
C PRO A 155 -18.02 -8.79 4.78
N ALA A 156 -17.25 -8.53 5.85
CA ALA A 156 -16.83 -7.19 6.23
C ALA A 156 -15.76 -6.58 5.30
N LEU A 157 -15.07 -7.41 4.49
CA LEU A 157 -14.09 -6.95 3.53
C LEU A 157 -14.77 -6.52 2.23
N GLU A 158 -14.70 -5.25 1.91
CA GLU A 158 -15.25 -4.69 0.67
C GLU A 158 -14.11 -4.28 -0.27
N ILE A 159 -14.12 -4.77 -1.50
CA ILE A 159 -13.22 -4.32 -2.56
C ILE A 159 -13.86 -3.09 -3.19
N LYS A 160 -13.18 -1.94 -3.13
CA LYS A 160 -13.70 -0.70 -3.69
C LYS A 160 -13.39 -0.56 -5.17
N ALA A 161 -12.13 -0.62 -5.51
CA ALA A 161 -11.63 -0.50 -6.87
C ALA A 161 -10.20 -1.01 -6.96
N GLY A 162 -9.69 -1.12 -8.17
CA GLY A 162 -8.29 -1.42 -8.41
C GLY A 162 -7.84 -0.97 -9.78
N VAL A 163 -6.55 -0.86 -9.93
CA VAL A 163 -5.91 -0.65 -11.23
C VAL A 163 -5.05 -1.88 -11.51
N VAL A 164 -5.26 -2.47 -12.66
CA VAL A 164 -4.53 -3.65 -13.13
C VAL A 164 -3.96 -3.32 -14.51
N GLU A 165 -2.65 -3.39 -14.65
CA GLU A 165 -1.95 -3.06 -15.91
C GLU A 165 -2.33 -1.69 -16.49
N GLY A 166 -2.47 -0.66 -15.63
CA GLY A 166 -2.84 0.70 -16.03
C GLY A 166 -4.33 0.91 -16.32
N THR A 167 -5.17 -0.14 -16.29
CA THR A 167 -6.61 -0.02 -16.46
C THR A 167 -7.34 0.03 -15.12
N PHE A 168 -8.23 1.01 -14.97
CA PHE A 168 -9.06 1.15 -13.79
C PHE A 168 -10.25 0.18 -13.83
N TYR A 169 -10.47 -0.51 -12.74
CA TYR A 169 -11.61 -1.41 -12.53
C TYR A 169 -12.37 -0.99 -11.27
N ASP A 170 -13.66 -0.84 -11.43
CA ASP A 170 -14.59 -0.66 -10.31
C ASP A 170 -14.88 -1.99 -9.61
N GLU A 171 -15.66 -2.00 -8.54
CA GLU A 171 -16.00 -3.19 -7.75
C GLU A 171 -16.47 -4.36 -8.61
N ALA A 172 -17.38 -4.10 -9.57
CA ALA A 172 -17.89 -5.12 -10.49
C ALA A 172 -16.79 -5.68 -11.42
N GLY A 173 -15.93 -4.81 -11.95
CA GLY A 173 -14.79 -5.17 -12.77
C GLY A 173 -13.75 -5.97 -11.98
N MET A 174 -13.48 -5.60 -10.72
CA MET A 174 -12.56 -6.34 -9.85
C MET A 174 -13.05 -7.76 -9.55
N LYS A 175 -14.36 -7.96 -9.41
CA LYS A 175 -14.94 -9.31 -9.27
C LYS A 175 -14.73 -10.16 -10.54
N ALA A 176 -14.82 -9.54 -11.72
CA ALA A 176 -14.53 -10.22 -12.99
C ALA A 176 -13.05 -10.58 -13.12
N VAL A 177 -12.14 -9.64 -12.77
CA VAL A 177 -10.69 -9.89 -12.75
C VAL A 177 -10.33 -10.98 -11.75
N ALA A 178 -10.97 -11.03 -10.59
CA ALA A 178 -10.76 -12.06 -9.58
C ALA A 178 -11.18 -13.47 -10.04
N ALA A 179 -12.08 -13.59 -11.01
CA ALA A 179 -12.46 -14.86 -11.62
C ALA A 179 -11.40 -15.39 -12.59
N VAL A 180 -10.45 -14.56 -13.04
CA VAL A 180 -9.35 -14.97 -13.92
C VAL A 180 -8.36 -15.81 -13.14
N PRO A 181 -8.04 -17.02 -13.60
CA PRO A 181 -7.03 -17.88 -12.95
C PRO A 181 -5.61 -17.31 -13.12
N SER A 182 -4.64 -17.90 -12.41
CA SER A 182 -3.24 -17.53 -12.53
C SER A 182 -2.70 -17.78 -13.95
N ARG A 183 -1.60 -17.11 -14.29
CA ARG A 183 -0.93 -17.30 -15.59
C ARG A 183 -0.57 -18.78 -15.86
N GLU A 184 -0.12 -19.48 -14.84
CA GLU A 184 0.22 -20.91 -14.93
C GLU A 184 -1.01 -21.78 -15.17
N GLU A 185 -2.11 -21.50 -14.49
CA GLU A 185 -3.37 -22.20 -14.69
C GLU A 185 -3.97 -21.93 -16.09
N LEU A 186 -3.82 -20.70 -16.61
CA LEU A 186 -4.24 -20.36 -17.98
C LEU A 186 -3.42 -21.13 -19.02
N LEU A 187 -2.09 -21.19 -18.85
CA LEU A 187 -1.22 -21.97 -19.73
C LEU A 187 -1.55 -23.46 -19.65
N SER A 188 -1.80 -23.98 -18.46
CA SER A 188 -2.21 -25.39 -18.28
C SER A 188 -3.54 -25.69 -18.97
N LYS A 189 -4.54 -24.78 -18.85
CA LYS A 189 -5.81 -24.91 -19.56
C LYS A 189 -5.64 -24.84 -21.08
N LEU A 190 -4.79 -23.94 -21.57
CA LEU A 190 -4.50 -23.83 -23.00
C LEU A 190 -3.89 -25.12 -23.54
N LEU A 191 -2.85 -25.63 -22.88
CA LEU A 191 -2.21 -26.89 -23.26
C LEU A 191 -3.18 -28.07 -23.21
N GLY A 192 -4.02 -28.13 -22.15
CA GLY A 192 -5.06 -29.15 -22.02
C GLY A 192 -6.10 -29.09 -23.15
N SER A 193 -6.52 -27.86 -23.57
CA SER A 193 -7.46 -27.69 -24.68
C SER A 193 -6.85 -28.10 -26.02
N MET A 194 -5.55 -27.89 -26.23
CA MET A 194 -4.85 -28.35 -27.45
C MET A 194 -4.71 -29.86 -27.51
N GLN A 195 -4.51 -30.53 -26.39
CA GLN A 195 -4.42 -32.00 -26.30
C GLN A 195 -5.79 -32.68 -26.25
N SER A 196 -6.85 -31.98 -25.88
CA SER A 196 -8.21 -32.51 -25.69
C SER A 196 -8.75 -33.29 -26.91
N PRO A 197 -8.60 -32.84 -28.18
CA PRO A 197 -9.08 -33.58 -29.33
C PRO A 197 -8.42 -34.96 -29.48
N ILE A 198 -7.10 -35.04 -29.22
CA ILE A 198 -6.33 -36.26 -29.33
C ILE A 198 -6.71 -37.25 -28.20
N THR A 199 -6.82 -36.75 -26.98
CA THR A 199 -7.19 -37.57 -25.82
C THR A 199 -8.64 -38.05 -25.90
N ASN A 200 -9.57 -37.22 -26.43
CA ASN A 200 -10.93 -37.63 -26.67
C ASN A 200 -11.05 -38.70 -27.74
N LEU A 201 -10.29 -38.59 -28.83
CA LEU A 201 -10.24 -39.61 -29.85
C LEU A 201 -9.77 -40.94 -29.28
N ALA A 202 -8.62 -40.94 -28.54
CA ALA A 202 -8.11 -42.12 -27.87
C ALA A 202 -9.11 -42.75 -26.90
N ARG A 203 -9.82 -41.93 -26.14
CA ARG A 203 -10.87 -42.38 -25.21
C ARG A 203 -12.02 -43.07 -25.94
N VAL A 204 -12.50 -42.48 -27.04
CA VAL A 204 -13.58 -43.06 -27.84
C VAL A 204 -13.13 -44.41 -28.45
N LEU A 205 -11.91 -44.49 -28.98
CA LEU A 205 -11.39 -45.75 -29.52
C LEU A 205 -11.27 -46.83 -28.43
N ASN A 206 -10.84 -46.47 -27.22
CA ASN A 206 -10.82 -47.44 -26.11
C ASN A 206 -12.23 -47.87 -25.71
N GLN A 207 -13.19 -46.98 -25.68
CA GLN A 207 -14.60 -47.35 -25.37
C GLN A 207 -15.23 -48.26 -26.43
N ILE A 208 -14.84 -48.08 -27.70
CA ILE A 208 -15.31 -48.98 -28.77
C ILE A 208 -14.66 -50.36 -28.57
N ALA A 209 -13.35 -50.44 -28.33
CA ALA A 209 -12.65 -51.68 -28.11
C ALA A 209 -13.15 -52.46 -26.89
N GLU A 210 -13.54 -51.76 -25.81
CA GLU A 210 -14.14 -52.38 -24.62
C GLU A 210 -15.55 -52.95 -24.93
N LYS A 211 -16.34 -52.28 -25.76
CA LYS A 211 -17.67 -52.78 -26.16
C LYS A 211 -17.61 -53.94 -27.14
N ASP A 212 -16.62 -53.97 -27.99
CA ASP A 212 -16.39 -55.07 -28.93
C ASP A 212 -15.78 -56.33 -28.25
N ALA A 213 -15.30 -56.17 -26.99
CA ALA A 213 -14.74 -57.25 -26.17
C ALA A 213 -15.75 -57.91 -25.22
N GLU A 214 -16.96 -57.33 -25.05
CA GLU A 214 -18.11 -57.96 -24.35
C GLU A 214 -18.97 -58.74 -25.35
#